data_65453878514c73a9db2de21892b1d267
#
_entry.id   65453878514c73a9db2de21892b1d267
#
_cell.length_a   1.000
_cell.length_b   1.000
_cell.length_c   1.000
_cell.angle_alpha   90.00
_cell.angle_beta   90.00
_cell.angle_gamma   90.00
#
_symmetry.space_group_name_H-M   'P 1'
#
loop_
_entity.id
_entity.type
_entity.pdbx_description
1 polymer ?
#
loop_
_entity_poly.entity_id
_entity_poly.type
_entity_poly.pdbx_seq_one_letter_code
_entity_poly.pdbx_strand_id
1 'polypeptide(L)'
;KGHKNDWKANVYGQVKSWVDSGLRPRAVTRDLDWGVPVPIEKYKNKVLYVWFDAPIGYISSTKEWAKKNNKDWKPYWKDEKTELIHFIGKDNIVFHCIIFPIILKTSKNYILPKNVPANEFLNLEGRKISTSKNWAVWLHEYLEEFPEQQDVLRYVLTANSPESKDNDFTWKDF
;
A
#
# COMPACT_ATOMS: atom_id res chain seq x y z
N LYS A 1 -12.53 -16.75 -1.20
CA LYS A 1 -12.78 -17.59 -2.40
C LYS A 1 -13.22 -16.75 -3.61
N GLY A 2 -13.88 -15.60 -3.41
CA GLY A 2 -14.42 -14.76 -4.49
C GLY A 2 -13.41 -14.15 -5.46
N HIS A 3 -12.15 -13.97 -5.04
CA HIS A 3 -11.11 -13.29 -5.85
C HIS A 3 -10.10 -14.25 -6.51
N LYS A 4 -10.41 -15.54 -6.58
CA LYS A 4 -9.46 -16.52 -7.14
C LYS A 4 -9.06 -16.23 -8.60
N ASN A 5 -9.97 -15.65 -9.36
CA ASN A 5 -9.77 -15.38 -10.78
C ASN A 5 -9.47 -13.90 -11.07
N ASP A 6 -9.59 -13.03 -10.07
CA ASP A 6 -9.45 -11.58 -10.25
C ASP A 6 -8.09 -11.05 -9.76
N TRP A 7 -7.55 -11.68 -8.72
CA TRP A 7 -6.29 -11.25 -8.13
C TRP A 7 -5.10 -11.97 -8.74
N LYS A 8 -3.94 -11.32 -8.77
CA LYS A 8 -2.68 -11.97 -9.15
C LYS A 8 -2.44 -13.20 -8.27
N ALA A 9 -1.79 -14.23 -8.83
CA ALA A 9 -1.56 -15.50 -8.14
C ALA A 9 -0.77 -15.36 -6.83
N ASN A 10 0.24 -14.47 -6.79
CA ASN A 10 1.01 -14.17 -5.59
C ASN A 10 0.15 -13.55 -4.49
N VAL A 11 -0.70 -12.58 -4.82
CA VAL A 11 -1.63 -11.94 -3.87
C VAL A 11 -2.63 -12.95 -3.33
N TYR A 12 -3.31 -13.68 -4.21
CA TYR A 12 -4.28 -14.69 -3.80
C TYR A 12 -3.65 -15.79 -2.95
N GLY A 13 -2.49 -16.30 -3.36
CA GLY A 13 -1.76 -17.35 -2.64
C GLY A 13 -1.35 -16.93 -1.24
N GLN A 14 -0.81 -15.73 -1.08
CA GLN A 14 -0.43 -15.20 0.23
C GLN A 14 -1.63 -14.99 1.15
N VAL A 15 -2.70 -14.37 0.65
CA VAL A 15 -3.93 -14.16 1.42
C VAL A 15 -4.56 -15.49 1.83
N LYS A 16 -4.63 -16.44 0.88
CA LYS A 16 -5.16 -17.78 1.16
C LYS A 16 -4.36 -18.49 2.24
N SER A 17 -3.03 -18.47 2.17
CA SER A 17 -2.16 -19.06 3.17
C SER A 17 -2.41 -18.49 4.58
N TRP A 18 -2.56 -17.16 4.69
CA TRP A 18 -2.87 -16.52 5.96
C TRP A 18 -4.24 -16.92 6.52
N VAL A 19 -5.26 -16.99 5.67
CA VAL A 19 -6.61 -17.38 6.08
C VAL A 19 -6.67 -18.85 6.48
N ASP A 20 -6.06 -19.72 5.69
CA ASP A 20 -6.06 -21.18 5.94
C ASP A 20 -5.28 -21.55 7.21
N SER A 21 -4.19 -20.83 7.53
CA SER A 21 -3.43 -21.02 8.77
C SER A 21 -4.13 -20.49 10.03
N GLY A 22 -5.27 -19.82 9.85
CA GLY A 22 -6.03 -19.17 10.92
C GLY A 22 -5.47 -17.79 11.27
N LEU A 23 -6.35 -16.79 11.21
CA LEU A 23 -6.01 -15.41 11.62
C LEU A 23 -5.91 -15.35 13.14
N ARG A 24 -4.77 -14.91 13.65
CA ARG A 24 -4.54 -14.73 15.09
C ARG A 24 -4.89 -13.31 15.52
N PRO A 25 -5.36 -13.10 16.76
CA PRO A 25 -5.53 -11.77 17.33
C PRO A 25 -4.22 -10.96 17.21
N ARG A 26 -4.33 -9.70 16.84
CA ARG A 26 -3.19 -8.77 16.74
C ARG A 26 -3.44 -7.57 17.64
N ALA A 27 -2.41 -7.17 18.40
CA ALA A 27 -2.47 -5.92 19.14
C ALA A 27 -2.52 -4.74 18.18
N VAL A 28 -3.53 -3.89 18.34
CA VAL A 28 -3.71 -2.65 17.55
C VAL A 28 -3.16 -1.43 18.25
N THR A 29 -2.48 -1.62 19.38
CA THR A 29 -1.88 -0.55 20.18
C THR A 29 -0.37 -0.72 20.32
N ARG A 30 0.33 0.39 20.58
CA ARG A 30 1.77 0.42 20.84
C ARG A 30 2.08 1.28 22.03
N ASP A 31 3.16 0.94 22.73
CA ASP A 31 3.74 1.71 23.82
C ASP A 31 4.77 2.67 23.22
N LEU A 32 4.28 3.80 22.69
CA LEU A 32 5.08 4.85 22.06
C LEU A 32 4.55 6.21 22.52
N ASP A 33 5.44 7.21 22.56
CA ASP A 33 5.08 8.57 22.96
C ASP A 33 4.46 9.40 21.84
N TRP A 34 4.62 8.96 20.59
CA TRP A 34 4.10 9.64 19.40
C TRP A 34 3.17 8.73 18.59
N GLY A 35 2.02 9.25 18.21
CA GLY A 35 1.03 8.56 17.39
C GLY A 35 -0.40 9.02 17.70
N VAL A 36 -1.38 8.33 17.10
CA VAL A 36 -2.80 8.57 17.38
C VAL A 36 -3.17 7.97 18.74
N PRO A 37 -3.60 8.77 19.73
CA PRO A 37 -3.96 8.26 21.05
C PRO A 37 -5.12 7.25 20.96
N VAL A 38 -5.07 6.21 21.79
CA VAL A 38 -6.17 5.24 21.88
C VAL A 38 -7.36 5.89 22.60
N PRO A 39 -8.56 5.97 21.98
CA PRO A 39 -9.73 6.67 22.55
C PRO A 39 -10.46 5.83 23.59
N ILE A 40 -9.73 5.10 24.44
CA ILE A 40 -10.26 4.24 25.49
C ILE A 40 -9.47 4.53 26.77
N GLU A 41 -10.13 4.95 27.84
CA GLU A 41 -9.50 5.39 29.09
C GLU A 41 -8.48 4.40 29.64
N LYS A 42 -8.81 3.08 29.63
CA LYS A 42 -7.89 2.03 30.06
C LYS A 42 -6.55 2.02 29.30
N TYR A 43 -6.50 2.57 28.11
CA TYR A 43 -5.34 2.55 27.20
C TYR A 43 -4.87 3.95 26.80
N LYS A 44 -5.20 4.98 27.55
CA LYS A 44 -4.86 6.37 27.26
C LYS A 44 -3.36 6.66 27.09
N ASN A 45 -2.50 5.81 27.70
CA ASN A 45 -1.05 5.91 27.59
C ASN A 45 -0.48 5.15 26.38
N LYS A 46 -1.35 4.69 25.47
CA LYS A 46 -0.95 3.97 24.27
C LYS A 46 -1.40 4.70 23.03
N VAL A 47 -0.72 4.44 21.93
CA VAL A 47 -1.09 4.94 20.61
C VAL A 47 -1.57 3.79 19.71
N LEU A 48 -2.33 4.11 18.67
CA LEU A 48 -2.70 3.14 17.66
C LEU A 48 -1.46 2.70 16.87
N TYR A 49 -1.44 1.44 16.50
CA TYR A 49 -0.43 0.89 15.61
C TYR A 49 -0.60 1.45 14.21
N VAL A 50 0.42 2.15 13.70
CA VAL A 50 0.35 2.89 12.43
C VAL A 50 -0.17 2.05 11.26
N TRP A 51 0.21 0.79 11.15
CA TRP A 51 -0.26 -0.08 10.06
C TRP A 51 -1.72 -0.55 10.23
N PHE A 52 -2.33 -0.29 11.37
CA PHE A 52 -3.76 -0.53 11.56
C PHE A 52 -4.60 0.61 10.99
N ASP A 53 -4.18 1.86 11.20
CA ASP A 53 -4.94 3.04 10.78
C ASP A 53 -4.44 3.69 9.48
N ALA A 54 -3.19 3.44 9.06
CA ALA A 54 -2.57 4.03 7.87
C ALA A 54 -3.45 3.94 6.60
N PRO A 55 -4.10 2.81 6.28
CA PRO A 55 -4.96 2.73 5.09
C PRO A 55 -6.18 3.67 5.13
N ILE A 56 -6.59 4.16 6.30
CA ILE A 56 -7.65 5.17 6.44
C ILE A 56 -7.21 6.51 5.81
N GLY A 57 -5.90 6.73 5.71
CA GLY A 57 -5.30 7.88 5.05
C GLY A 57 -5.76 8.05 3.60
N TYR A 58 -6.07 6.99 2.88
CA TYR A 58 -6.63 7.07 1.52
C TYR A 58 -7.98 7.79 1.50
N ILE A 59 -8.85 7.49 2.48
CA ILE A 59 -10.14 8.17 2.62
C ILE A 59 -9.93 9.63 3.01
N SER A 60 -8.99 9.89 3.92
CA SER A 60 -8.66 11.25 4.38
C SER A 60 -8.13 12.11 3.23
N SER A 61 -7.23 11.57 2.41
CA SER A 61 -6.69 12.24 1.21
C SER A 61 -7.79 12.56 0.19
N THR A 62 -8.70 11.61 -0.03
CA THR A 62 -9.85 11.84 -0.93
C THR A 62 -10.76 12.94 -0.41
N LYS A 63 -11.03 12.97 0.91
CA LYS A 63 -11.82 14.03 1.54
C LYS A 63 -11.15 15.40 1.44
N GLU A 64 -9.84 15.45 1.67
CA GLU A 64 -9.07 16.70 1.56
C GLU A 64 -9.07 17.23 0.12
N TRP A 65 -8.81 16.35 -0.86
CA TRP A 65 -8.88 16.69 -2.27
C TRP A 65 -10.28 17.20 -2.66
N ALA A 66 -11.33 16.49 -2.26
CA ALA A 66 -12.70 16.89 -2.55
C ALA A 66 -13.06 18.26 -1.96
N LYS A 67 -12.63 18.52 -0.72
CA LYS A 67 -12.79 19.83 -0.08
C LYS A 67 -12.09 20.94 -0.85
N LYS A 68 -10.81 20.72 -1.27
CA LYS A 68 -10.04 21.70 -2.03
C LYS A 68 -10.63 21.99 -3.41
N ASN A 69 -11.32 21.02 -4.02
CA ASN A 69 -11.89 21.13 -5.36
C ASN A 69 -13.42 21.31 -5.35
N ASN A 70 -14.03 21.57 -4.19
CA ASN A 70 -15.47 21.73 -4.03
C ASN A 70 -16.27 20.56 -4.63
N LYS A 71 -15.85 19.32 -4.35
CA LYS A 71 -16.46 18.08 -4.84
C LYS A 71 -16.95 17.20 -3.69
N ASP A 72 -17.84 16.25 -4.00
CA ASP A 72 -18.23 15.22 -3.03
C ASP A 72 -17.24 14.04 -3.09
N TRP A 73 -16.74 13.64 -1.93
CA TRP A 73 -15.84 12.49 -1.78
C TRP A 73 -16.58 11.15 -1.71
N LYS A 74 -17.87 11.16 -1.36
CA LYS A 74 -18.65 9.94 -1.11
C LYS A 74 -18.72 8.99 -2.30
N PRO A 75 -18.93 9.47 -3.56
CA PRO A 75 -18.97 8.59 -4.72
C PRO A 75 -17.72 7.71 -4.86
N TYR A 76 -16.55 8.22 -4.47
CA TYR A 76 -15.28 7.48 -4.58
C TYR A 76 -15.15 6.32 -3.59
N TRP A 77 -15.92 6.34 -2.48
CA TRP A 77 -15.76 5.37 -1.41
C TRP A 77 -17.05 4.65 -1.00
N LYS A 78 -18.19 5.09 -1.50
CA LYS A 78 -19.51 4.61 -1.05
C LYS A 78 -20.46 4.22 -2.17
N ASP A 79 -20.14 4.52 -3.41
CA ASP A 79 -20.96 4.13 -4.56
C ASP A 79 -20.53 2.74 -5.02
N GLU A 80 -21.47 1.79 -5.04
CA GLU A 80 -21.23 0.40 -5.48
C GLU A 80 -20.80 0.28 -6.94
N LYS A 81 -21.02 1.32 -7.75
CA LYS A 81 -20.55 1.39 -9.14
C LYS A 81 -19.08 1.79 -9.24
N THR A 82 -18.48 2.29 -8.16
CA THR A 82 -17.06 2.66 -8.11
C THR A 82 -16.20 1.42 -7.89
N GLU A 83 -15.16 1.28 -8.66
CA GLU A 83 -14.17 0.22 -8.50
C GLU A 83 -12.96 0.74 -7.73
N LEU A 84 -12.69 0.15 -6.56
CA LEU A 84 -11.52 0.46 -5.74
C LEU A 84 -10.38 -0.50 -6.08
N ILE A 85 -9.27 0.04 -6.58
CA ILE A 85 -8.07 -0.72 -6.94
C ILE A 85 -6.88 -0.16 -6.15
N HIS A 86 -6.12 -1.03 -5.49
CA HIS A 86 -4.91 -0.66 -4.75
C HIS A 86 -3.66 -1.20 -5.44
N PHE A 87 -2.80 -0.33 -5.94
CA PHE A 87 -1.47 -0.69 -6.42
C PHE A 87 -0.47 -0.60 -5.26
N ILE A 88 0.16 -1.71 -4.90
CA ILE A 88 0.99 -1.82 -3.70
C ILE A 88 2.24 -2.67 -3.94
N GLY A 89 3.19 -2.64 -2.99
CA GLY A 89 4.25 -3.64 -2.87
C GLY A 89 3.77 -4.86 -2.08
N LYS A 90 4.37 -6.02 -2.29
CA LYS A 90 3.99 -7.31 -1.68
C LYS A 90 3.96 -7.31 -0.16
N ASP A 91 4.76 -6.50 0.48
CA ASP A 91 4.82 -6.34 1.93
C ASP A 91 3.52 -5.75 2.53
N ASN A 92 2.70 -5.10 1.70
CA ASN A 92 1.43 -4.49 2.09
C ASN A 92 0.19 -5.35 1.78
N ILE A 93 0.35 -6.55 1.22
CA ILE A 93 -0.78 -7.42 0.83
C ILE A 93 -1.71 -7.68 2.02
N VAL A 94 -1.20 -8.04 3.18
CA VAL A 94 -2.02 -8.35 4.37
C VAL A 94 -2.86 -7.15 4.81
N PHE A 95 -2.29 -5.96 4.77
CA PHE A 95 -3.01 -4.74 5.17
C PHE A 95 -4.10 -4.36 4.18
N HIS A 96 -3.89 -4.50 2.88
CA HIS A 96 -4.84 -4.10 1.85
C HIS A 96 -5.86 -5.19 1.47
N CYS A 97 -5.52 -6.45 1.67
CA CYS A 97 -6.40 -7.57 1.32
C CYS A 97 -7.15 -8.18 2.52
N ILE A 98 -6.70 -7.93 3.75
CA ILE A 98 -7.32 -8.49 4.96
C ILE A 98 -7.74 -7.38 5.93
N ILE A 99 -6.79 -6.61 6.46
CA ILE A 99 -7.06 -5.67 7.57
C ILE A 99 -7.95 -4.53 7.12
N PHE A 100 -7.59 -3.81 6.06
CA PHE A 100 -8.37 -2.69 5.56
C PHE A 100 -9.77 -3.08 5.07
N PRO A 101 -9.98 -4.18 4.31
CA PRO A 101 -11.31 -4.66 4.00
C PRO A 101 -12.17 -4.99 5.23
N ILE A 102 -11.58 -5.54 6.30
CA ILE A 102 -12.29 -5.78 7.56
C ILE A 102 -12.74 -4.45 8.18
N ILE A 103 -11.87 -3.45 8.23
CA ILE A 103 -12.18 -2.11 8.75
C ILE A 103 -13.33 -1.49 7.94
N LEU A 104 -13.22 -1.48 6.61
CA LEU A 104 -14.24 -0.93 5.71
C LEU A 104 -15.59 -1.63 5.90
N LYS A 105 -15.59 -2.96 5.94
CA LYS A 105 -16.80 -3.76 6.11
C LYS A 105 -17.45 -3.54 7.50
N THR A 106 -16.63 -3.46 8.55
CA THR A 106 -17.12 -3.23 9.92
C THR A 106 -17.68 -1.83 10.09
N SER A 107 -17.07 -0.84 9.43
CA SER A 107 -17.54 0.56 9.46
C SER A 107 -18.82 0.79 8.66
N LYS A 108 -19.27 -0.17 7.87
CA LYS A 108 -20.45 -0.15 6.99
C LYS A 108 -20.41 1.00 5.97
N ASN A 109 -21.16 0.85 4.87
CA ASN A 109 -21.31 1.87 3.82
C ASN A 109 -20.00 2.28 3.09
N TYR A 110 -18.99 1.43 3.07
CA TYR A 110 -17.80 1.59 2.24
C TYR A 110 -17.71 0.44 1.24
N ILE A 111 -17.30 0.76 0.01
CA ILE A 111 -16.96 -0.26 -0.99
C ILE A 111 -15.69 -1.01 -0.58
N LEU A 112 -15.58 -2.25 -1.01
CA LEU A 112 -14.39 -3.07 -0.77
C LEU A 112 -13.46 -3.05 -1.99
N PRO A 113 -12.15 -3.28 -1.81
CA PRO A 113 -11.22 -3.40 -2.92
C PRO A 113 -11.64 -4.50 -3.89
N LYS A 114 -11.83 -4.14 -5.16
CA LYS A 114 -12.08 -5.09 -6.24
C LYS A 114 -10.81 -5.83 -6.63
N ASN A 115 -9.71 -5.10 -6.75
CA ASN A 115 -8.41 -5.67 -7.08
C ASN A 115 -7.29 -4.99 -6.29
N VAL A 116 -6.24 -5.78 -6.02
CA VAL A 116 -5.05 -5.34 -5.31
C VAL A 116 -3.81 -5.83 -6.05
N PRO A 117 -3.43 -5.19 -7.18
CA PRO A 117 -2.19 -5.51 -7.87
C PRO A 117 -0.99 -5.23 -6.97
N ALA A 118 -0.26 -6.27 -6.59
CA ALA A 118 0.95 -6.16 -5.79
C ALA A 118 2.16 -6.51 -6.62
N ASN A 119 3.17 -5.63 -6.59
CA ASN A 119 4.47 -5.89 -7.18
C ASN A 119 5.42 -6.50 -6.16
N GLU A 120 6.33 -7.32 -6.66
CA GLU A 120 7.48 -7.81 -5.93
C GLU A 120 8.50 -6.69 -5.72
N PHE A 121 9.69 -6.95 -5.16
CA PHE A 121 10.68 -5.91 -4.93
C PHE A 121 11.54 -5.62 -6.16
N LEU A 122 11.83 -4.33 -6.36
CA LEU A 122 12.90 -3.89 -7.23
C LEU A 122 14.15 -3.66 -6.37
N ASN A 123 15.21 -4.36 -6.70
CA ASN A 123 16.51 -4.18 -6.08
C ASN A 123 17.35 -3.15 -6.87
N LEU A 124 18.49 -2.77 -6.35
CA LEU A 124 19.48 -1.92 -6.99
C LEU A 124 20.84 -2.60 -6.94
N GLU A 125 21.41 -2.91 -8.10
CA GLU A 125 22.73 -3.58 -8.23
C GLU A 125 22.80 -4.84 -7.36
N GLY A 126 21.77 -5.73 -7.46
CA GLY A 126 21.68 -6.98 -6.72
C GLY A 126 21.41 -6.84 -5.23
N ARG A 127 21.14 -5.62 -4.73
CA ARG A 127 20.92 -5.35 -3.30
C ARG A 127 19.60 -4.67 -3.05
N LYS A 128 18.95 -5.01 -1.93
CA LYS A 128 17.71 -4.37 -1.50
C LYS A 128 17.91 -2.86 -1.32
N ILE A 129 17.04 -2.06 -1.96
CA ILE A 129 16.98 -0.61 -1.77
C ILE A 129 16.69 -0.29 -0.29
N SER A 130 17.44 0.65 0.29
CA SER A 130 17.32 1.02 1.69
C SER A 130 17.68 2.48 1.92
N THR A 131 16.72 3.28 2.31
CA THR A 131 16.92 4.70 2.66
C THR A 131 17.83 4.88 3.87
N SER A 132 17.67 4.03 4.89
CA SER A 132 18.49 4.09 6.12
C SER A 132 19.97 3.73 5.89
N LYS A 133 20.28 3.03 4.81
CA LYS A 133 21.64 2.68 4.40
C LYS A 133 22.16 3.56 3.27
N ASN A 134 21.41 4.59 2.90
CA ASN A 134 21.68 5.44 1.74
C ASN A 134 21.98 4.66 0.46
N TRP A 135 21.25 3.53 0.26
CA TRP A 135 21.36 2.67 -0.90
C TRP A 135 20.09 2.77 -1.73
N ALA A 136 20.03 3.78 -2.59
CA ALA A 136 18.90 4.08 -3.47
C ALA A 136 19.37 4.99 -4.61
N VAL A 137 18.57 5.09 -5.65
CA VAL A 137 18.65 6.18 -6.63
C VAL A 137 17.65 7.24 -6.18
N TRP A 138 18.15 8.40 -5.80
CA TRP A 138 17.31 9.50 -5.35
C TRP A 138 16.77 10.27 -6.56
N LEU A 139 15.46 10.42 -6.65
CA LEU A 139 14.84 11.02 -7.84
C LEU A 139 15.31 12.45 -8.10
N HIS A 140 15.54 13.24 -7.05
CA HIS A 140 16.04 14.62 -7.23
C HIS A 140 17.46 14.63 -7.78
N GLU A 141 18.36 13.75 -7.31
CA GLU A 141 19.72 13.60 -7.84
C GLU A 141 19.68 13.13 -9.30
N TYR A 142 18.82 12.14 -9.60
CA TYR A 142 18.64 11.67 -10.98
C TYR A 142 18.21 12.79 -11.91
N LEU A 143 17.26 13.65 -11.50
CA LEU A 143 16.76 14.75 -12.34
C LEU A 143 17.82 15.85 -12.57
N GLU A 144 18.76 16.03 -11.64
CA GLU A 144 19.90 16.94 -11.80
C GLU A 144 20.96 16.36 -12.73
N GLU A 145 21.26 15.07 -12.60
CA GLU A 145 22.29 14.38 -13.38
C GLU A 145 21.83 14.09 -14.82
N PHE A 146 20.54 13.78 -15.01
CA PHE A 146 19.92 13.45 -16.30
C PHE A 146 18.75 14.39 -16.61
N PRO A 147 19.00 15.67 -16.92
CA PRO A 147 17.95 16.63 -17.22
C PRO A 147 17.14 16.20 -18.45
N GLU A 148 15.83 16.38 -18.39
CA GLU A 148 14.87 16.05 -19.47
C GLU A 148 14.76 14.55 -19.82
N GLN A 149 15.32 13.64 -18.98
CA GLN A 149 15.26 12.20 -19.21
C GLN A 149 14.25 11.46 -18.30
N GLN A 150 13.19 12.12 -17.85
CA GLN A 150 12.17 11.54 -17.00
C GLN A 150 11.47 10.34 -17.66
N ASP A 151 11.24 10.41 -18.96
CA ASP A 151 10.56 9.36 -19.70
C ASP A 151 11.44 8.14 -19.94
N VAL A 152 12.77 8.34 -20.02
CA VAL A 152 13.72 7.22 -20.05
C VAL A 152 13.64 6.42 -18.75
N LEU A 153 13.64 7.10 -17.59
CA LEU A 153 13.49 6.43 -16.29
C LEU A 153 12.14 5.71 -16.19
N ARG A 154 11.06 6.35 -16.60
CA ARG A 154 9.72 5.74 -16.62
C ARG A 154 9.68 4.49 -17.49
N TYR A 155 10.28 4.54 -18.67
CA TYR A 155 10.36 3.40 -19.57
C TYR A 155 11.11 2.23 -18.91
N VAL A 156 12.31 2.49 -18.38
CA VAL A 156 13.13 1.46 -17.74
C VAL A 156 12.42 0.83 -16.54
N LEU A 157 11.82 1.64 -15.67
CA LEU A 157 11.05 1.16 -14.51
C LEU A 157 9.83 0.35 -14.93
N THR A 158 9.17 0.73 -16.02
CA THR A 158 8.01 -0.02 -16.55
C THR A 158 8.43 -1.32 -17.20
N ALA A 159 9.47 -1.30 -18.04
CA ALA A 159 9.99 -2.48 -18.71
C ALA A 159 10.55 -3.52 -17.72
N ASN A 160 11.12 -3.05 -16.61
CA ASN A 160 11.68 -3.89 -15.54
C ASN A 160 10.74 -4.02 -14.32
N SER A 161 9.45 -3.76 -14.48
CA SER A 161 8.50 -3.83 -13.38
C SER A 161 8.49 -5.23 -12.74
N PRO A 162 8.68 -5.34 -11.41
CA PRO A 162 8.73 -6.63 -10.71
C PRO A 162 7.34 -7.21 -10.48
N GLU A 163 6.62 -7.55 -11.53
CA GLU A 163 5.21 -7.96 -11.45
C GLU A 163 4.98 -9.34 -10.87
N SER A 164 5.88 -10.29 -11.13
CA SER A 164 5.72 -11.71 -10.75
C SER A 164 6.87 -12.26 -9.91
N LYS A 165 8.01 -11.62 -9.94
CA LYS A 165 9.22 -11.95 -9.16
C LYS A 165 10.00 -10.68 -8.86
N ASP A 166 10.87 -10.74 -7.86
CA ASP A 166 11.83 -9.65 -7.60
C ASP A 166 12.66 -9.40 -8.87
N ASN A 167 12.93 -8.14 -9.16
CA ASN A 167 13.76 -7.71 -10.27
C ASN A 167 14.88 -6.81 -9.77
N ASP A 168 15.83 -6.46 -10.65
CA ASP A 168 16.97 -5.66 -10.32
C ASP A 168 17.11 -4.48 -11.29
N PHE A 169 17.37 -3.30 -10.76
CA PHE A 169 17.76 -2.14 -11.53
C PHE A 169 19.29 -2.10 -11.55
N THR A 170 19.88 -2.10 -12.72
CA THR A 170 21.33 -1.93 -12.88
C THR A 170 21.61 -0.73 -13.76
N TRP A 171 22.66 0.02 -13.45
CA TRP A 171 23.11 1.13 -14.28
C TRP A 171 23.63 0.67 -15.65
N LYS A 172 24.04 -0.58 -15.74
CA LYS A 172 24.46 -1.16 -17.00
C LYS A 172 23.30 -1.35 -17.99
N ASP A 173 22.12 -1.69 -17.46
CA ASP A 173 20.94 -1.94 -18.28
C ASP A 173 20.13 -0.66 -18.53
N PHE A 174 20.37 0.41 -17.72
CA PHE A 174 19.80 1.73 -17.89
C PHE A 174 20.47 2.46 -19.05
#